data_a65cf1e06e6d399a09f623cdfe4a69ea
#
_entry.id   a65cf1e06e6d399a09f623cdfe4a69ea
#
_cell.length_a   1.000
_cell.length_b   1.000
_cell.length_c   1.000
_cell.angle_alpha   90.00
_cell.angle_beta   90.00
_cell.angle_gamma   90.00
#
_symmetry.space_group_name_H-M   'P 1'
#
loop_
_entity.id
_entity.type
_entity.pdbx_description
1 polymer ?
#
loop_
_entity_poly.entity_id
_entity_poly.type
_entity_poly.pdbx_seq_one_letter_code
_entity_poly.pdbx_strand_id
1 'polypeptide(L)'
;MPQISERGLEMPESPIRKLAPLAADAKKRGIKVYHLNIGQPDLPTPQVAIDAIKHVDRKILEYSPSQGYRSYREKLVGYYRKYGISVTADDIIVTCGGSEAVLFAFMSCLNPGDEIIVPEPAYANYMAFAISAGAKIRTITTTIEEGFCLPKVEKFEELINPKTRAILICNPNNPTGYLYTRREMNQIRDMVKKHDLYLFSDEVYREYIYTGSPYISACHLEGIEQNVVLIDSVSKRYSECGIRIGALITKNKEVRKAVMKFCQARLSPPLIGQIAAEASLDAPEEYSRDVYDEYVERRKCLIDGLNRIPGVYSPIPMGAFYTVAKLPVDDSEKFCRWCLEEFSYENETVMMAPASGFYTTPGAGRNQVRIAYVLNKDDMRKALIVLRKALEQYPGRAEDD
;
A
#
# COMPACT_ATOMS: atom_id res chain seq x y z
N MET A 1 -38.38 -0.80 -6.63
CA MET A 1 -37.26 -1.49 -5.96
C MET A 1 -36.57 -0.49 -5.06
N PRO A 2 -36.09 -0.91 -3.86
CA PRO A 2 -35.29 -0.03 -3.01
C PRO A 2 -34.06 0.48 -3.76
N GLN A 3 -33.69 1.74 -3.51
CA GLN A 3 -32.50 2.36 -4.10
C GLN A 3 -31.29 2.11 -3.18
N ILE A 4 -30.11 1.91 -3.76
CA ILE A 4 -28.86 1.84 -3.00
C ILE A 4 -28.47 3.27 -2.55
N SER A 5 -27.63 3.36 -1.49
CA SER A 5 -27.21 4.65 -0.96
C SER A 5 -26.31 5.41 -1.95
N GLU A 6 -26.29 6.73 -1.89
CA GLU A 6 -25.35 7.57 -2.66
C GLU A 6 -23.91 7.12 -2.44
N ARG A 7 -23.53 6.85 -1.19
CA ARG A 7 -22.20 6.31 -0.85
C ARG A 7 -21.89 4.99 -1.58
N GLY A 8 -22.88 4.12 -1.74
CA GLY A 8 -22.71 2.85 -2.49
C GLY A 8 -22.51 3.10 -3.99
N LEU A 9 -23.12 4.16 -4.54
CA LEU A 9 -22.93 4.57 -5.93
C LEU A 9 -21.57 5.24 -6.16
N GLU A 10 -21.08 6.01 -5.19
CA GLU A 10 -19.82 6.75 -5.27
C GLU A 10 -18.58 5.83 -5.05
N MET A 11 -18.78 4.63 -4.49
CA MET A 11 -17.66 3.72 -4.18
C MET A 11 -16.94 3.31 -5.47
N PRO A 12 -15.63 3.60 -5.60
CA PRO A 12 -14.89 3.30 -6.82
C PRO A 12 -14.61 1.81 -6.98
N GLU A 13 -14.60 1.35 -8.23
CA GLU A 13 -14.06 0.02 -8.54
C GLU A 13 -12.54 -0.01 -8.31
N SER A 14 -12.05 -1.16 -7.85
CA SER A 14 -10.61 -1.34 -7.63
C SER A 14 -9.84 -1.39 -8.96
N PRO A 15 -8.93 -0.45 -9.25
CA PRO A 15 -8.11 -0.48 -10.47
C PRO A 15 -7.19 -1.69 -10.53
N ILE A 16 -6.93 -2.31 -9.37
CA ILE A 16 -6.07 -3.49 -9.24
C ILE A 16 -6.82 -4.76 -9.61
N ARG A 17 -8.14 -4.82 -9.37
CA ARG A 17 -8.95 -6.05 -9.47
C ARG A 17 -10.00 -6.04 -10.58
N LYS A 18 -10.38 -4.89 -11.10
CA LYS A 18 -11.44 -4.76 -12.11
C LYS A 18 -11.17 -5.58 -13.39
N LEU A 19 -9.91 -5.84 -13.72
CA LEU A 19 -9.53 -6.68 -14.86
C LEU A 19 -9.43 -8.19 -14.52
N ALA A 20 -9.70 -8.61 -13.29
CA ALA A 20 -9.61 -10.03 -12.90
C ALA A 20 -10.54 -10.95 -13.70
N PRO A 21 -11.78 -10.58 -14.08
CA PRO A 21 -12.62 -11.40 -14.94
C PRO A 21 -11.97 -11.68 -16.30
N LEU A 22 -11.34 -10.68 -16.92
CA LEU A 22 -10.65 -10.82 -18.22
C LEU A 22 -9.45 -11.78 -18.13
N ALA A 23 -8.69 -11.68 -17.02
CA ALA A 23 -7.60 -12.62 -16.76
C ALA A 23 -8.11 -14.06 -16.55
N ALA A 24 -9.25 -14.23 -15.89
CA ALA A 24 -9.89 -15.55 -15.74
C ALA A 24 -10.32 -16.12 -17.11
N ASP A 25 -10.86 -15.31 -18.00
CA ASP A 25 -11.27 -15.73 -19.34
C ASP A 25 -10.05 -16.03 -20.24
N ALA A 26 -8.96 -15.25 -20.13
CA ALA A 26 -7.69 -15.58 -20.79
C ALA A 26 -7.17 -16.96 -20.36
N LYS A 27 -7.20 -17.27 -19.06
CA LYS A 27 -6.81 -18.60 -18.54
C LYS A 27 -7.71 -19.72 -19.06
N LYS A 28 -9.02 -19.50 -19.21
CA LYS A 28 -9.95 -20.49 -19.84
C LYS A 28 -9.59 -20.77 -21.30
N ARG A 29 -9.02 -19.78 -22.01
CA ARG A 29 -8.50 -19.94 -23.37
C ARG A 29 -7.13 -20.65 -23.43
N GLY A 30 -6.58 -21.08 -22.29
CA GLY A 30 -5.27 -21.73 -22.19
C GLY A 30 -4.09 -20.76 -22.18
N ILE A 31 -4.33 -19.47 -21.94
CA ILE A 31 -3.29 -18.43 -21.91
C ILE A 31 -2.77 -18.30 -20.49
N LYS A 32 -1.45 -18.42 -20.29
CA LYS A 32 -0.79 -18.12 -19.01
C LYS A 32 -0.77 -16.61 -18.78
N VAL A 33 -1.25 -16.14 -17.61
CA VAL A 33 -1.28 -14.73 -17.24
C VAL A 33 -0.22 -14.48 -16.18
N TYR A 34 0.74 -13.61 -16.47
CA TYR A 34 1.70 -13.08 -15.49
C TYR A 34 1.06 -11.94 -14.70
N HIS A 35 0.78 -12.16 -13.41
CA HIS A 35 0.11 -11.20 -12.55
C HIS A 35 1.10 -10.18 -11.96
N LEU A 36 1.26 -9.06 -12.63
CA LEU A 36 2.07 -7.92 -12.18
C LEU A 36 1.23 -6.83 -11.48
N ASN A 37 -0.09 -7.04 -11.38
CA ASN A 37 -1.05 -6.08 -10.83
C ASN A 37 -1.24 -6.17 -9.31
N ILE A 38 -1.01 -7.34 -8.69
CA ILE A 38 -1.30 -7.59 -7.28
C ILE A 38 -0.02 -7.56 -6.47
N GLY A 39 0.02 -6.71 -5.42
CA GLY A 39 1.11 -6.64 -4.47
C GLY A 39 0.92 -7.60 -3.30
N GLN A 40 0.81 -8.88 -3.59
CA GLN A 40 0.81 -9.93 -2.59
C GLN A 40 2.16 -10.65 -2.64
N PRO A 41 2.97 -10.59 -1.56
CA PRO A 41 4.21 -11.35 -1.49
C PRO A 41 3.98 -12.83 -1.74
N ASP A 42 4.89 -13.48 -2.47
CA ASP A 42 4.84 -14.90 -2.81
C ASP A 42 5.92 -15.74 -2.09
N LEU A 43 6.79 -15.07 -1.35
CA LEU A 43 7.79 -15.76 -0.51
C LEU A 43 7.09 -16.45 0.67
N PRO A 44 7.64 -17.56 1.17
CA PRO A 44 6.99 -18.32 2.24
C PRO A 44 6.75 -17.48 3.50
N THR A 45 5.60 -17.67 4.13
CA THR A 45 5.33 -17.20 5.50
C THR A 45 6.33 -17.85 6.46
N PRO A 46 6.79 -17.15 7.53
CA PRO A 46 7.68 -17.74 8.52
C PRO A 46 7.15 -19.08 9.05
N GLN A 47 8.00 -20.09 9.11
CA GLN A 47 7.60 -21.43 9.57
C GLN A 47 7.03 -21.40 10.98
N VAL A 48 7.58 -20.55 11.86
CA VAL A 48 7.09 -20.37 13.24
C VAL A 48 5.63 -19.95 13.30
N ALA A 49 5.16 -19.15 12.35
CA ALA A 49 3.75 -18.74 12.25
C ALA A 49 2.85 -19.91 11.81
N ILE A 50 3.30 -20.65 10.80
CA ILE A 50 2.58 -21.83 10.29
C ILE A 50 2.47 -22.88 11.40
N ASP A 51 3.55 -23.11 12.14
CA ASP A 51 3.55 -24.08 13.24
C ASP A 51 2.67 -23.61 14.40
N ALA A 52 2.67 -22.32 14.73
CA ALA A 52 1.78 -21.75 15.74
C ALA A 52 0.30 -21.97 15.40
N ILE A 53 -0.08 -21.81 14.12
CA ILE A 53 -1.45 -22.10 13.66
C ILE A 53 -1.80 -23.58 13.79
N LYS A 54 -0.89 -24.48 13.40
CA LYS A 54 -1.11 -25.94 13.46
C LYS A 54 -1.26 -26.48 14.88
N HIS A 55 -0.60 -25.83 15.85
CA HIS A 55 -0.56 -26.26 17.25
C HIS A 55 -1.47 -25.42 18.15
N VAL A 56 -2.54 -24.85 17.61
CA VAL A 56 -3.54 -24.15 18.41
C VAL A 56 -4.29 -25.17 19.27
N ASP A 57 -3.92 -25.26 20.56
CA ASP A 57 -4.58 -26.11 21.55
C ASP A 57 -5.64 -25.31 22.34
N ARG A 58 -6.77 -25.06 21.68
CA ARG A 58 -7.93 -24.37 22.28
C ARG A 58 -9.21 -25.14 22.00
N LYS A 59 -9.96 -25.42 23.05
CA LYS A 59 -11.29 -26.08 22.94
C LYS A 59 -12.36 -25.12 22.40
N ILE A 60 -12.20 -23.82 22.64
CA ILE A 60 -13.14 -22.78 22.23
C ILE A 60 -12.31 -21.65 21.54
N LEU A 61 -12.79 -21.18 20.41
CA LEU A 61 -12.23 -20.03 19.72
C LEU A 61 -13.00 -18.78 20.14
N GLU A 62 -12.68 -18.29 21.34
CA GLU A 62 -13.34 -17.14 21.95
C GLU A 62 -12.92 -15.81 21.34
N TYR A 63 -13.68 -14.75 21.64
CA TYR A 63 -13.27 -13.40 21.33
C TYR A 63 -11.97 -13.03 22.08
N SER A 64 -11.00 -12.47 21.38
CA SER A 64 -9.86 -11.82 22.03
C SER A 64 -10.27 -10.44 22.57
N PRO A 65 -9.45 -9.79 23.41
CA PRO A 65 -9.67 -8.39 23.78
C PRO A 65 -9.83 -7.51 22.53
N SER A 66 -10.72 -6.52 22.57
CA SER A 66 -11.01 -5.64 21.41
C SER A 66 -9.78 -4.89 20.93
N GLN A 67 -8.82 -4.58 21.80
CA GLN A 67 -7.54 -3.97 21.50
C GLN A 67 -6.53 -4.96 20.90
N GLY A 68 -6.79 -6.25 20.94
CA GLY A 68 -5.86 -7.33 20.64
C GLY A 68 -5.10 -7.83 21.86
N TYR A 69 -4.48 -9.00 21.73
CA TYR A 69 -3.73 -9.62 22.82
C TYR A 69 -2.59 -8.73 23.33
N ARG A 70 -2.45 -8.68 24.66
CA ARG A 70 -1.40 -7.87 25.28
C ARG A 70 -0.01 -8.42 24.96
N SER A 71 0.16 -9.74 24.98
CA SER A 71 1.41 -10.41 24.60
C SER A 71 1.88 -9.99 23.21
N TYR A 72 0.99 -10.01 22.23
CA TYR A 72 1.31 -9.58 20.87
C TYR A 72 1.69 -8.09 20.81
N ARG A 73 0.95 -7.22 21.49
CA ARG A 73 1.25 -5.78 21.53
C ARG A 73 2.59 -5.48 22.22
N GLU A 74 2.94 -6.22 23.27
CA GLU A 74 4.24 -6.13 23.96
C GLU A 74 5.40 -6.57 23.05
N LYS A 75 5.23 -7.66 22.28
CA LYS A 75 6.21 -8.05 21.25
C LYS A 75 6.34 -7.00 20.15
N LEU A 76 5.24 -6.39 19.70
CA LEU A 76 5.28 -5.29 18.74
C LEU A 76 6.08 -4.08 19.25
N VAL A 77 6.06 -3.77 20.55
CA VAL A 77 6.94 -2.72 21.13
C VAL A 77 8.40 -3.05 20.87
N GLY A 78 8.81 -4.32 21.05
CA GLY A 78 10.16 -4.78 20.72
C GLY A 78 10.51 -4.62 19.26
N TYR A 79 9.58 -4.97 18.38
CA TYR A 79 9.72 -4.78 16.94
C TYR A 79 9.89 -3.30 16.57
N TYR A 80 9.03 -2.40 17.04
CA TYR A 80 9.12 -0.97 16.74
C TYR A 80 10.42 -0.34 17.26
N ARG A 81 10.90 -0.80 18.41
CA ARG A 81 12.18 -0.33 18.99
C ARG A 81 13.36 -0.58 18.05
N LYS A 82 13.37 -1.67 17.27
CA LYS A 82 14.42 -1.94 16.27
C LYS A 82 14.51 -0.83 15.21
N TYR A 83 13.40 -0.13 14.96
CA TYR A 83 13.32 1.01 14.02
C TYR A 83 13.41 2.37 14.73
N GLY A 84 13.78 2.41 16.02
CA GLY A 84 13.84 3.65 16.78
C GLY A 84 12.47 4.28 17.10
N ILE A 85 11.38 3.55 16.89
CA ILE A 85 10.02 4.00 17.19
C ILE A 85 9.73 3.69 18.66
N SER A 86 9.59 4.76 19.48
CA SER A 86 9.32 4.67 20.92
C SER A 86 7.82 4.69 21.18
N VAL A 87 7.24 3.53 21.45
CA VAL A 87 5.82 3.34 21.78
C VAL A 87 5.66 2.34 22.93
N THR A 88 4.52 2.32 23.57
CA THR A 88 4.11 1.35 24.58
C THR A 88 3.04 0.41 24.04
N ALA A 89 2.81 -0.72 24.68
CA ALA A 89 1.73 -1.61 24.29
C ALA A 89 0.33 -0.96 24.34
N ASP A 90 0.16 0.09 25.15
CA ASP A 90 -1.10 0.83 25.24
C ASP A 90 -1.30 1.83 24.09
N ASP A 91 -0.23 2.18 23.37
CA ASP A 91 -0.30 3.02 22.17
C ASP A 91 -0.70 2.22 20.92
N ILE A 92 -0.74 0.87 21.01
CA ILE A 92 -0.98 -0.06 19.91
C ILE A 92 -2.37 -0.65 20.01
N ILE A 93 -3.13 -0.57 18.91
CA ILE A 93 -4.43 -1.22 18.73
C ILE A 93 -4.33 -2.17 17.55
N VAL A 94 -4.57 -3.46 17.79
CA VAL A 94 -4.56 -4.48 16.73
C VAL A 94 -5.85 -4.38 15.91
N THR A 95 -5.71 -4.45 14.59
CA THR A 95 -6.79 -4.29 13.63
C THR A 95 -6.88 -5.47 12.64
N CYS A 96 -8.00 -5.58 11.93
CA CYS A 96 -8.19 -6.57 10.86
C CYS A 96 -7.44 -6.15 9.58
N GLY A 97 -6.10 -6.09 9.67
CA GLY A 97 -5.20 -5.58 8.63
C GLY A 97 -5.11 -4.05 8.63
N GLY A 98 -4.18 -3.52 7.83
CA GLY A 98 -3.99 -2.07 7.68
C GLY A 98 -5.24 -1.34 7.17
N SER A 99 -6.10 -2.02 6.40
CA SER A 99 -7.35 -1.43 5.88
C SER A 99 -8.30 -0.98 6.99
N GLU A 100 -8.48 -1.80 8.04
CA GLU A 100 -9.30 -1.41 9.20
C GLU A 100 -8.61 -0.29 9.99
N ALA A 101 -7.27 -0.33 10.11
CA ALA A 101 -6.52 0.74 10.76
C ALA A 101 -6.74 2.10 10.09
N VAL A 102 -6.68 2.17 8.75
CA VAL A 102 -6.99 3.40 7.99
C VAL A 102 -8.43 3.84 8.22
N LEU A 103 -9.39 2.91 8.10
CA LEU A 103 -10.81 3.24 8.26
C LEU A 103 -11.10 3.77 9.68
N PHE A 104 -10.58 3.10 10.71
CA PHE A 104 -10.78 3.54 12.10
C PHE A 104 -10.06 4.86 12.40
N ALA A 105 -8.87 5.11 11.81
CA ALA A 105 -8.21 6.41 11.90
C ALA A 105 -9.09 7.52 11.31
N PHE A 106 -9.64 7.32 10.11
CA PHE A 106 -10.52 8.30 9.48
C PHE A 106 -11.80 8.53 10.28
N MET A 107 -12.49 7.47 10.66
CA MET A 107 -13.75 7.56 11.43
C MET A 107 -13.58 8.19 12.82
N SER A 108 -12.37 8.06 13.43
CA SER A 108 -12.10 8.60 14.75
C SER A 108 -11.62 10.06 14.75
N CYS A 109 -10.97 10.49 13.65
CA CYS A 109 -10.30 11.78 13.56
C CYS A 109 -11.01 12.80 12.65
N LEU A 110 -11.97 12.35 11.83
CA LEU A 110 -12.60 13.17 10.81
C LEU A 110 -14.12 13.17 10.95
N ASN A 111 -14.72 14.32 10.66
CA ASN A 111 -16.16 14.46 10.51
C ASN A 111 -16.58 14.35 9.05
N PRO A 112 -17.87 14.07 8.76
CA PRO A 112 -18.36 14.16 7.40
C PRO A 112 -18.10 15.53 6.77
N GLY A 113 -17.49 15.54 5.59
CA GLY A 113 -17.09 16.73 4.85
C GLY A 113 -15.70 17.28 5.17
N ASP A 114 -14.99 16.73 6.17
CA ASP A 114 -13.59 17.04 6.41
C ASP A 114 -12.71 16.55 5.24
N GLU A 115 -11.56 17.20 5.06
CA GLU A 115 -10.67 16.96 3.93
C GLU A 115 -9.31 16.40 4.39
N ILE A 116 -8.78 15.47 3.60
CA ILE A 116 -7.47 14.84 3.77
C ILE A 116 -6.61 15.20 2.56
N ILE A 117 -5.43 15.78 2.76
CA ILE A 117 -4.46 15.98 1.69
C ILE A 117 -3.64 14.69 1.50
N VAL A 118 -3.56 14.21 0.25
CA VAL A 118 -2.86 12.97 -0.10
C VAL A 118 -2.00 13.21 -1.34
N PRO A 119 -0.68 12.97 -1.28
CA PRO A 119 0.15 12.94 -2.47
C PRO A 119 -0.29 11.82 -3.42
N GLU A 120 -0.53 12.15 -4.68
CA GLU A 120 -0.87 11.16 -5.70
C GLU A 120 0.25 11.00 -6.76
N PRO A 121 0.40 9.80 -7.36
CA PRO A 121 -0.48 8.64 -7.27
C PRO A 121 -0.45 8.00 -5.88
N ALA A 122 -1.62 7.60 -5.39
CA ALA A 122 -1.82 7.07 -4.06
C ALA A 122 -2.50 5.68 -4.09
N TYR A 123 -2.38 4.92 -3.01
CA TYR A 123 -3.08 3.65 -2.90
C TYR A 123 -4.59 3.85 -3.06
N ALA A 124 -5.15 3.24 -4.11
CA ALA A 124 -6.51 3.51 -4.57
C ALA A 124 -7.60 3.33 -3.50
N ASN A 125 -7.38 2.43 -2.51
CA ASN A 125 -8.37 2.20 -1.47
C ASN A 125 -8.48 3.35 -0.45
N TYR A 126 -7.54 4.30 -0.40
CA TYR A 126 -7.71 5.48 0.47
C TYR A 126 -8.96 6.27 0.11
N MET A 127 -9.27 6.40 -1.19
CA MET A 127 -10.52 7.01 -1.65
C MET A 127 -11.75 6.28 -1.11
N ALA A 128 -11.76 4.94 -1.20
CA ALA A 128 -12.86 4.12 -0.69
C ALA A 128 -13.04 4.28 0.83
N PHE A 129 -11.94 4.34 1.61
CA PHE A 129 -12.01 4.57 3.05
C PHE A 129 -12.48 5.98 3.39
N ALA A 130 -12.06 7.01 2.64
CA ALA A 130 -12.53 8.38 2.82
C ALA A 130 -14.04 8.48 2.57
N ILE A 131 -14.54 7.93 1.47
CA ILE A 131 -15.98 7.86 1.17
C ILE A 131 -16.73 7.14 2.29
N SER A 132 -16.19 6.01 2.78
CA SER A 132 -16.80 5.24 3.87
C SER A 132 -16.90 6.05 5.16
N ALA A 133 -15.91 6.89 5.46
CA ALA A 133 -15.89 7.77 6.63
C ALA A 133 -16.65 9.09 6.40
N GLY A 134 -17.11 9.37 5.18
CA GLY A 134 -17.74 10.65 4.81
C GLY A 134 -16.76 11.80 4.61
N ALA A 135 -15.47 11.53 4.58
CA ALA A 135 -14.41 12.50 4.34
C ALA A 135 -14.10 12.64 2.83
N LYS A 136 -13.38 13.69 2.45
CA LYS A 136 -12.97 13.95 1.07
C LYS A 136 -11.44 13.93 0.95
N ILE A 137 -10.96 13.32 -0.12
CA ILE A 137 -9.54 13.41 -0.47
C ILE A 137 -9.32 14.61 -1.38
N ARG A 138 -8.30 15.40 -1.02
CA ARG A 138 -7.71 16.43 -1.88
C ARG A 138 -6.29 16.00 -2.22
N THR A 139 -6.02 15.84 -3.50
CA THR A 139 -4.72 15.33 -3.92
C THR A 139 -3.74 16.44 -4.26
N ILE A 140 -2.47 16.13 -4.04
CA ILE A 140 -1.36 16.90 -4.55
C ILE A 140 -0.58 16.00 -5.51
N THR A 141 -0.57 16.35 -6.80
CA THR A 141 -0.03 15.51 -7.85
C THR A 141 1.49 15.54 -7.85
N THR A 142 2.10 14.36 -7.84
CA THR A 142 3.53 14.15 -8.12
C THR A 142 3.71 13.57 -9.52
N THR A 143 4.86 13.77 -10.14
CA THR A 143 5.09 13.37 -11.52
C THR A 143 6.17 12.31 -11.65
N ILE A 144 6.04 11.45 -12.66
CA ILE A 144 7.03 10.41 -12.94
C ILE A 144 8.36 11.02 -13.42
N GLU A 145 8.31 12.15 -14.11
CA GLU A 145 9.45 12.90 -14.59
C GLU A 145 10.32 13.45 -13.43
N GLU A 146 9.69 13.80 -12.30
CA GLU A 146 10.35 14.22 -11.06
C GLU A 146 10.62 13.06 -10.10
N GLY A 147 10.42 11.81 -10.55
CA GLY A 147 10.61 10.60 -9.73
C GLY A 147 9.64 10.50 -8.55
N PHE A 148 8.49 11.18 -8.63
CA PHE A 148 7.44 11.24 -7.60
C PHE A 148 7.83 11.91 -6.29
N CYS A 149 8.83 12.81 -6.30
CA CYS A 149 9.15 13.61 -5.12
C CYS A 149 8.00 14.57 -4.76
N LEU A 150 7.94 14.97 -3.49
CA LEU A 150 6.91 15.91 -3.07
C LEU A 150 7.13 17.27 -3.74
N PRO A 151 6.04 17.91 -4.19
CA PRO A 151 6.11 19.29 -4.67
C PRO A 151 6.50 20.23 -3.53
N LYS A 152 6.83 21.47 -3.89
CA LYS A 152 7.16 22.51 -2.93
C LYS A 152 6.03 22.71 -1.91
N VAL A 153 6.39 23.10 -0.69
CA VAL A 153 5.46 23.27 0.45
C VAL A 153 4.32 24.25 0.13
N GLU A 154 4.57 25.26 -0.70
CA GLU A 154 3.57 26.23 -1.13
C GLU A 154 2.36 25.57 -1.81
N LYS A 155 2.58 24.47 -2.53
CA LYS A 155 1.51 23.71 -3.17
C LYS A 155 0.61 22.99 -2.17
N PHE A 156 1.16 22.55 -1.05
CA PHE A 156 0.35 22.03 0.05
C PHE A 156 -0.44 23.16 0.74
N GLU A 157 0.19 24.30 0.97
CA GLU A 157 -0.46 25.47 1.59
C GLU A 157 -1.66 25.97 0.76
N GLU A 158 -1.57 25.94 -0.58
CA GLU A 158 -2.67 26.28 -1.49
C GLU A 158 -3.91 25.36 -1.31
N LEU A 159 -3.71 24.11 -0.86
CA LEU A 159 -4.79 23.14 -0.64
C LEU A 159 -5.40 23.24 0.75
N ILE A 160 -4.68 23.78 1.73
CA ILE A 160 -5.13 23.83 3.12
C ILE A 160 -6.25 24.88 3.26
N ASN A 161 -7.35 24.46 3.86
CA ASN A 161 -8.53 25.29 4.10
C ASN A 161 -9.18 24.88 5.45
N PRO A 162 -10.25 25.59 5.93
CA PRO A 162 -10.87 25.30 7.22
C PRO A 162 -11.46 23.87 7.36
N LYS A 163 -11.63 23.11 6.27
CA LYS A 163 -12.09 21.71 6.30
C LYS A 163 -10.92 20.72 6.32
N THR A 164 -9.72 21.15 6.02
CA THR A 164 -8.55 20.29 6.06
C THR A 164 -8.26 19.86 7.50
N ARG A 165 -8.18 18.55 7.73
CA ARG A 165 -7.94 17.95 9.04
C ARG A 165 -6.73 17.04 9.08
N ALA A 166 -6.26 16.54 7.93
CA ALA A 166 -5.18 15.58 7.92
C ALA A 166 -4.35 15.67 6.64
N ILE A 167 -3.11 15.21 6.75
CA ILE A 167 -2.26 14.77 5.65
C ILE A 167 -2.10 13.26 5.79
N LEU A 168 -2.21 12.52 4.68
CA LEU A 168 -1.94 11.08 4.64
C LEU A 168 -0.78 10.82 3.70
N ILE A 169 0.19 10.05 4.17
CA ILE A 169 1.32 9.57 3.38
C ILE A 169 1.43 8.05 3.49
N CYS A 170 2.00 7.42 2.45
CA CYS A 170 2.46 6.04 2.46
C CYS A 170 3.98 6.04 2.29
N ASN A 171 4.71 5.52 3.27
CA ASN A 171 6.17 5.60 3.30
C ASN A 171 6.82 4.28 3.75
N PRO A 172 7.49 3.53 2.85
CA PRO A 172 7.63 3.74 1.39
C PRO A 172 6.30 3.68 0.63
N ASN A 173 6.23 4.36 -0.51
CA ASN A 173 4.97 4.61 -1.20
C ASN A 173 4.48 3.43 -2.05
N ASN A 174 3.19 3.17 -2.00
CA ASN A 174 2.42 2.42 -2.98
C ASN A 174 1.51 3.42 -3.72
N PRO A 175 1.68 3.65 -5.04
CA PRO A 175 2.22 2.72 -6.03
C PRO A 175 3.67 2.97 -6.50
N THR A 176 4.34 4.05 -6.11
CA THR A 176 5.52 4.57 -6.79
C THR A 176 6.84 3.94 -6.34
N GLY A 177 6.87 3.35 -5.14
CA GLY A 177 8.13 2.93 -4.50
C GLY A 177 8.98 4.11 -4.01
N TYR A 178 8.42 5.33 -3.97
CA TYR A 178 9.11 6.51 -3.45
C TYR A 178 9.33 6.38 -1.94
N LEU A 179 10.48 6.86 -1.48
CA LEU A 179 10.83 6.95 -0.05
C LEU A 179 11.04 8.42 0.29
N TYR A 180 10.24 8.95 1.21
CA TYR A 180 10.35 10.36 1.61
C TYR A 180 11.69 10.64 2.29
N THR A 181 12.33 11.71 1.84
CA THR A 181 13.57 12.21 2.39
C THR A 181 13.36 12.85 3.77
N ARG A 182 14.43 12.99 4.56
CA ARG A 182 14.37 13.72 5.84
C ARG A 182 13.82 15.14 5.67
N ARG A 183 14.20 15.81 4.58
CA ARG A 183 13.73 17.17 4.28
C ARG A 183 12.21 17.19 4.06
N GLU A 184 11.67 16.27 3.25
CA GLU A 184 10.23 16.19 2.99
C GLU A 184 9.45 15.81 4.25
N MET A 185 9.94 14.86 5.05
CA MET A 185 9.31 14.50 6.31
C MET A 185 9.29 15.69 7.30
N ASN A 186 10.34 16.49 7.35
CA ASN A 186 10.36 17.71 8.15
C ASN A 186 9.37 18.77 7.61
N GLN A 187 9.25 18.93 6.29
CA GLN A 187 8.25 19.83 5.69
C GLN A 187 6.82 19.40 6.06
N ILE A 188 6.53 18.11 5.99
CA ILE A 188 5.22 17.58 6.43
C ILE A 188 4.98 17.86 7.92
N ARG A 189 5.98 17.60 8.78
CA ARG A 189 5.92 17.93 10.23
C ARG A 189 5.57 19.40 10.46
N ASP A 190 6.25 20.30 9.78
CA ASP A 190 6.09 21.73 10.00
C ASP A 190 4.68 22.20 9.56
N MET A 191 4.14 21.64 8.47
CA MET A 191 2.76 21.87 8.05
C MET A 191 1.75 21.32 9.05
N VAL A 192 1.94 20.08 9.49
CA VAL A 192 1.08 19.44 10.51
C VAL A 192 1.05 20.26 11.79
N LYS A 193 2.21 20.73 12.26
CA LYS A 193 2.33 21.57 13.45
C LYS A 193 1.69 22.95 13.27
N LYS A 194 1.94 23.60 12.12
CA LYS A 194 1.42 24.94 11.81
C LYS A 194 -0.10 24.99 11.76
N HIS A 195 -0.72 23.96 11.19
CA HIS A 195 -2.16 23.92 10.91
C HIS A 195 -2.93 22.99 11.85
N ASP A 196 -2.28 22.42 12.87
CA ASP A 196 -2.83 21.44 13.82
C ASP A 196 -3.59 20.30 13.12
N LEU A 197 -2.93 19.67 12.15
CA LEU A 197 -3.48 18.57 11.36
C LEU A 197 -3.11 17.21 11.97
N TYR A 198 -3.88 16.18 11.67
CA TYR A 198 -3.43 14.80 11.83
C TYR A 198 -2.43 14.41 10.73
N LEU A 199 -1.46 13.57 11.06
CA LEU A 199 -0.60 12.89 10.11
C LEU A 199 -0.92 11.39 10.15
N PHE A 200 -1.63 10.91 9.14
CA PHE A 200 -1.81 9.48 8.91
C PHE A 200 -0.62 8.97 8.10
N SER A 201 0.14 8.04 8.66
CA SER A 201 1.32 7.47 8.03
C SER A 201 1.16 5.97 7.84
N ASP A 202 0.94 5.54 6.60
CA ASP A 202 0.90 4.13 6.23
C ASP A 202 2.33 3.64 6.00
N GLU A 203 2.81 2.78 6.91
CA GLU A 203 4.19 2.33 6.94
C GLU A 203 4.34 0.81 6.75
N VAL A 204 3.38 0.19 6.07
CA VAL A 204 3.34 -1.28 5.88
C VAL A 204 4.49 -1.84 5.04
N TYR A 205 5.29 -1.00 4.39
CA TYR A 205 6.45 -1.39 3.57
C TYR A 205 7.79 -1.05 4.22
N ARG A 206 7.83 -0.77 5.51
CA ARG A 206 9.01 -0.31 6.27
C ARG A 206 10.24 -1.21 6.09
N GLU A 207 10.07 -2.50 5.92
CA GLU A 207 11.15 -3.47 5.73
C GLU A 207 11.80 -3.41 4.34
N TYR A 208 11.14 -2.80 3.37
CA TYR A 208 11.57 -2.77 1.97
C TYR A 208 12.14 -1.40 1.63
N ILE A 209 13.39 -1.12 2.06
CA ILE A 209 14.11 0.13 1.80
C ILE A 209 15.45 -0.21 1.18
N TYR A 210 15.69 0.27 -0.03
CA TYR A 210 16.81 -0.15 -0.87
C TYR A 210 17.93 0.89 -1.01
N THR A 211 17.84 2.01 -0.27
CA THR A 211 18.77 3.15 -0.42
C THR A 211 19.99 3.08 0.49
N GLY A 212 20.01 2.14 1.43
CA GLY A 212 21.01 2.11 2.52
C GLY A 212 20.88 3.25 3.54
N SER A 213 19.88 4.15 3.35
CA SER A 213 19.60 5.22 4.30
C SER A 213 18.72 4.74 5.45
N PRO A 214 18.87 5.29 6.66
CA PRO A 214 17.98 4.97 7.78
C PRO A 214 16.53 5.31 7.45
N TYR A 215 15.62 4.42 7.84
CA TYR A 215 14.18 4.67 7.71
C TYR A 215 13.72 5.83 8.60
N ILE A 216 12.81 6.64 8.07
CA ILE A 216 12.21 7.75 8.79
C ILE A 216 10.71 7.50 8.96
N SER A 217 10.30 7.06 10.15
CA SER A 217 8.89 6.97 10.53
C SER A 217 8.32 8.35 10.85
N ALA A 218 7.00 8.52 10.67
CA ALA A 218 6.29 9.68 11.20
C ALA A 218 6.44 9.81 12.72
N CYS A 219 6.64 8.71 13.43
CA CYS A 219 6.91 8.70 14.88
C CYS A 219 8.27 9.30 15.29
N HIS A 220 9.19 9.55 14.34
CA HIS A 220 10.46 10.24 14.59
C HIS A 220 10.34 11.77 14.47
N LEU A 221 9.16 12.30 14.14
CA LEU A 221 8.94 13.73 13.93
C LEU A 221 8.58 14.38 15.26
N GLU A 222 9.53 15.11 15.80
CA GLU A 222 9.40 15.79 17.10
C GLU A 222 8.39 16.94 17.08
N GLY A 223 7.62 17.06 18.15
CA GLY A 223 6.67 18.15 18.38
C GLY A 223 5.32 17.99 17.70
N ILE A 224 5.04 16.80 17.12
CA ILE A 224 3.73 16.41 16.56
C ILE A 224 3.31 15.00 17.01
N GLU A 225 3.85 14.50 18.11
CA GLU A 225 3.61 13.13 18.59
C GLU A 225 2.13 12.82 18.83
N GLN A 226 1.34 13.85 19.18
CA GLN A 226 -0.10 13.74 19.41
C GLN A 226 -0.92 13.80 18.11
N ASN A 227 -0.30 14.24 17.01
CA ASN A 227 -0.94 14.36 15.70
C ASN A 227 -0.75 13.10 14.85
N VAL A 228 0.25 12.26 15.18
CA VAL A 228 0.61 11.09 14.38
C VAL A 228 -0.31 9.91 14.68
N VAL A 229 -0.85 9.31 13.61
CA VAL A 229 -1.50 8.02 13.61
C VAL A 229 -0.79 7.14 12.58
N LEU A 230 0.01 6.20 13.08
CA LEU A 230 0.76 5.25 12.28
C LEU A 230 -0.10 4.04 11.97
N ILE A 231 -0.07 3.59 10.72
CA ILE A 231 -0.76 2.40 10.22
C ILE A 231 0.27 1.37 9.84
N ASP A 232 0.08 0.14 10.31
CA ASP A 232 0.99 -0.97 10.07
C ASP A 232 0.24 -2.28 9.78
N SER A 233 0.93 -3.26 9.20
CA SER A 233 0.37 -4.58 8.93
C SER A 233 1.47 -5.63 8.77
N VAL A 234 1.21 -6.85 9.23
CA VAL A 234 2.08 -8.01 8.99
C VAL A 234 1.98 -8.54 7.55
N SER A 235 0.95 -8.11 6.80
CA SER A 235 0.62 -8.62 5.46
C SER A 235 1.80 -8.62 4.51
N LYS A 236 2.70 -7.62 4.60
CA LYS A 236 3.79 -7.44 3.66
C LYS A 236 5.09 -8.03 4.17
N ARG A 237 5.45 -7.73 5.43
CA ARG A 237 6.74 -8.17 6.01
C ARG A 237 6.88 -9.67 6.19
N TYR A 238 5.77 -10.40 6.38
CA TYR A 238 5.77 -11.84 6.64
C TYR A 238 4.98 -12.67 5.62
N SER A 239 4.61 -12.08 4.49
CA SER A 239 3.75 -12.76 3.49
C SER A 239 2.43 -13.30 4.10
N GLU A 240 1.85 -12.55 5.01
CA GLU A 240 0.68 -12.95 5.82
C GLU A 240 -0.59 -12.17 5.45
N CYS A 241 -0.78 -11.87 4.16
CA CYS A 241 -1.95 -11.09 3.72
C CYS A 241 -3.29 -11.72 4.15
N GLY A 242 -3.35 -13.04 4.21
CA GLY A 242 -4.58 -13.81 4.50
C GLY A 242 -5.00 -13.84 5.97
N ILE A 243 -4.09 -13.65 6.93
CA ILE A 243 -4.45 -13.70 8.35
C ILE A 243 -5.16 -12.45 8.86
N ARG A 244 -5.13 -11.35 8.07
CA ARG A 244 -5.84 -10.10 8.34
C ARG A 244 -5.46 -9.45 9.67
N ILE A 245 -4.16 -9.26 9.92
CA ILE A 245 -3.65 -8.56 11.12
C ILE A 245 -2.87 -7.31 10.70
N GLY A 246 -3.23 -6.21 11.35
CA GLY A 246 -2.57 -4.91 11.28
C GLY A 246 -2.59 -4.22 12.62
N ALA A 247 -2.16 -2.98 12.65
CA ALA A 247 -2.15 -2.15 13.85
C ALA A 247 -2.36 -0.67 13.52
N LEU A 248 -3.05 0.02 14.42
CA LEU A 248 -3.12 1.46 14.53
C LEU A 248 -2.32 1.87 15.76
N ILE A 249 -1.37 2.76 15.60
CA ILE A 249 -0.48 3.18 16.67
C ILE A 249 -0.53 4.70 16.80
N THR A 250 -0.80 5.20 18.00
CA THR A 250 -0.79 6.63 18.28
C THR A 250 -0.56 6.92 19.76
N LYS A 251 0.17 7.98 20.07
CA LYS A 251 0.35 8.50 21.44
C LYS A 251 -0.84 9.34 21.90
N ASN A 252 -1.73 9.73 20.99
CA ASN A 252 -2.91 10.53 21.30
C ASN A 252 -3.96 9.69 22.04
N LYS A 253 -4.14 9.96 23.34
CA LYS A 253 -5.07 9.21 24.21
C LYS A 253 -6.53 9.34 23.76
N GLU A 254 -6.93 10.52 23.25
CA GLU A 254 -8.31 10.75 22.85
C GLU A 254 -8.64 10.00 21.55
N VAL A 255 -7.69 9.97 20.60
CA VAL A 255 -7.82 9.14 19.39
C VAL A 255 -7.92 7.66 19.79
N ARG A 256 -7.06 7.16 20.69
CA ARG A 256 -7.15 5.77 21.15
C ARG A 256 -8.49 5.43 21.78
N LYS A 257 -9.02 6.33 22.63
CA LYS A 257 -10.36 6.14 23.23
C LYS A 257 -11.46 6.09 22.17
N ALA A 258 -11.40 6.93 21.15
CA ALA A 258 -12.35 6.93 20.05
C ALA A 258 -12.24 5.62 19.23
N VAL A 259 -11.04 5.25 18.83
CA VAL A 259 -10.77 3.99 18.07
C VAL A 259 -11.25 2.77 18.86
N MET A 260 -11.06 2.74 20.19
CA MET A 260 -11.52 1.62 21.02
C MET A 260 -13.03 1.41 20.97
N LYS A 261 -13.84 2.45 20.79
CA LYS A 261 -15.30 2.31 20.62
C LYS A 261 -15.63 1.54 19.33
N PHE A 262 -14.92 1.84 18.23
CA PHE A 262 -15.06 1.10 16.97
C PHE A 262 -14.54 -0.34 17.12
N CYS A 263 -13.44 -0.55 17.82
CA CYS A 263 -12.94 -1.91 18.14
C CYS A 263 -13.96 -2.73 18.94
N GLN A 264 -14.62 -2.12 19.93
CA GLN A 264 -15.67 -2.79 20.71
C GLN A 264 -16.90 -3.13 19.86
N ALA A 265 -17.30 -2.24 18.94
CA ALA A 265 -18.38 -2.49 18.00
C ALA A 265 -18.06 -3.64 17.01
N ARG A 266 -16.79 -3.73 16.57
CA ARG A 266 -16.28 -4.83 15.75
C ARG A 266 -16.07 -6.13 16.54
N LEU A 267 -15.99 -6.09 17.85
CA LEU A 267 -15.72 -7.11 18.85
C LEU A 267 -14.21 -7.34 19.04
N SER A 268 -13.55 -8.15 18.20
CA SER A 268 -12.12 -8.45 18.36
C SER A 268 -11.42 -8.66 17.01
N PRO A 269 -10.08 -8.49 16.94
CA PRO A 269 -9.31 -8.96 15.80
C PRO A 269 -9.33 -10.50 15.71
N PRO A 270 -9.06 -11.10 14.54
CA PRO A 270 -9.04 -12.55 14.36
C PRO A 270 -8.06 -13.23 15.33
N LEU A 271 -8.57 -14.17 16.14
CA LEU A 271 -7.79 -14.89 17.17
C LEU A 271 -6.60 -15.64 16.54
N ILE A 272 -6.87 -16.49 15.55
CA ILE A 272 -5.85 -17.29 14.86
C ILE A 272 -4.83 -16.38 14.14
N GLY A 273 -5.32 -15.28 13.56
CA GLY A 273 -4.43 -14.29 12.93
C GLY A 273 -3.45 -13.66 13.92
N GLN A 274 -3.91 -13.33 15.14
CA GLN A 274 -3.02 -12.78 16.17
C GLN A 274 -1.99 -13.81 16.64
N ILE A 275 -2.35 -15.08 16.78
CA ILE A 275 -1.42 -16.16 17.14
C ILE A 275 -0.31 -16.27 16.09
N ALA A 276 -0.67 -16.27 14.81
CA ALA A 276 0.31 -16.31 13.73
C ALA A 276 1.21 -15.06 13.72
N ALA A 277 0.61 -13.88 13.78
CA ALA A 277 1.33 -12.61 13.75
C ALA A 277 2.28 -12.45 14.96
N GLU A 278 1.89 -12.92 16.13
CA GLU A 278 2.74 -12.93 17.33
C GLU A 278 3.94 -13.86 17.16
N ALA A 279 3.72 -15.05 16.61
CA ALA A 279 4.77 -16.02 16.35
C ALA A 279 5.76 -15.50 15.27
N SER A 280 5.27 -14.79 14.26
CA SER A 280 6.11 -14.22 13.22
C SER A 280 7.13 -13.21 13.74
N LEU A 281 6.87 -12.57 14.88
CA LEU A 281 7.85 -11.67 15.52
C LEU A 281 9.07 -12.42 16.09
N ASP A 282 8.98 -13.73 16.25
CA ASP A 282 10.08 -14.63 16.65
C ASP A 282 10.76 -15.27 15.44
N ALA A 283 10.42 -14.87 14.21
CA ALA A 283 11.10 -15.36 13.01
C ALA A 283 12.61 -15.07 13.08
N PRO A 284 13.46 -16.00 12.62
CA PRO A 284 14.91 -15.78 12.56
C PRO A 284 15.26 -14.54 11.75
N GLU A 285 16.32 -13.84 12.11
CA GLU A 285 16.78 -12.64 11.38
C GLU A 285 17.11 -12.95 9.92
N GLU A 286 17.57 -14.18 9.64
CA GLU A 286 17.84 -14.70 8.31
C GLU A 286 16.60 -14.60 7.41
N TYR A 287 15.40 -14.88 7.94
CA TYR A 287 14.17 -14.77 7.18
C TYR A 287 13.99 -13.37 6.57
N SER A 288 14.12 -12.33 7.40
CA SER A 288 13.94 -10.95 6.94
C SER A 288 15.03 -10.53 5.96
N ARG A 289 16.28 -10.98 6.19
CA ARG A 289 17.40 -10.73 5.28
C ARG A 289 17.19 -11.39 3.93
N ASP A 290 16.83 -12.68 3.91
CA ASP A 290 16.62 -13.44 2.67
C ASP A 290 15.47 -12.89 1.84
N VAL A 291 14.36 -12.48 2.51
CA VAL A 291 13.25 -11.78 1.87
C VAL A 291 13.71 -10.46 1.25
N TYR A 292 14.46 -9.65 2.00
CA TYR A 292 15.00 -8.39 1.52
C TYR A 292 15.92 -8.57 0.30
N ASP A 293 16.87 -9.48 0.37
CA ASP A 293 17.84 -9.76 -0.69
C ASP A 293 17.12 -10.22 -1.99
N GLU A 294 16.12 -11.09 -1.86
CA GLU A 294 15.31 -11.51 -3.01
C GLU A 294 14.57 -10.32 -3.66
N TYR A 295 13.99 -9.42 -2.86
CA TYR A 295 13.31 -8.24 -3.41
C TYR A 295 14.27 -7.22 -4.03
N VAL A 296 15.50 -7.09 -3.53
CA VAL A 296 16.57 -6.30 -4.18
C VAL A 296 16.83 -6.83 -5.59
N GLU A 297 16.99 -8.16 -5.73
CA GLU A 297 17.23 -8.81 -7.02
C GLU A 297 16.03 -8.71 -7.96
N ARG A 298 14.81 -8.89 -7.47
CA ARG A 298 13.59 -8.73 -8.25
C ARG A 298 13.42 -7.30 -8.76
N ARG A 299 13.66 -6.31 -7.89
CA ARG A 299 13.64 -4.89 -8.25
C ARG A 299 14.60 -4.61 -9.40
N LYS A 300 15.85 -5.07 -9.27
CA LYS A 300 16.89 -4.89 -10.31
C LYS A 300 16.46 -5.54 -11.61
N CYS A 301 16.01 -6.78 -11.57
CA CYS A 301 15.55 -7.52 -12.76
C CYS A 301 14.44 -6.77 -13.48
N LEU A 302 13.41 -6.30 -12.74
CA LEU A 302 12.27 -5.60 -13.33
C LEU A 302 12.68 -4.25 -13.93
N ILE A 303 13.37 -3.40 -13.15
CA ILE A 303 13.67 -2.02 -13.58
C ILE A 303 14.65 -2.01 -14.75
N ASP A 304 15.71 -2.84 -14.71
CA ASP A 304 16.64 -2.99 -15.84
C ASP A 304 15.93 -3.51 -17.09
N GLY A 305 14.97 -4.43 -16.91
CA GLY A 305 14.19 -4.97 -18.01
C GLY A 305 13.21 -3.98 -18.62
N LEU A 306 12.46 -3.24 -17.81
CA LEU A 306 11.52 -2.21 -18.26
C LEU A 306 12.24 -1.12 -19.06
N ASN A 307 13.31 -0.55 -18.51
CA ASN A 307 14.03 0.57 -19.13
C ASN A 307 14.85 0.18 -20.37
N ARG A 308 14.89 -1.12 -20.73
CA ARG A 308 15.43 -1.61 -22.02
C ARG A 308 14.35 -1.74 -23.10
N ILE A 309 13.08 -1.61 -22.76
CA ILE A 309 12.00 -1.63 -23.75
C ILE A 309 11.88 -0.22 -24.35
N PRO A 310 11.95 -0.06 -25.68
CA PRO A 310 11.85 1.26 -26.32
C PRO A 310 10.55 1.99 -25.93
N GLY A 311 10.67 3.25 -25.54
CA GLY A 311 9.56 4.11 -25.14
C GLY A 311 9.03 3.86 -23.71
N VAL A 312 9.56 2.88 -22.98
CA VAL A 312 9.20 2.62 -21.57
C VAL A 312 10.16 3.34 -20.63
N TYR A 313 9.61 4.02 -19.63
CA TYR A 313 10.39 4.66 -18.57
C TYR A 313 9.83 4.28 -17.19
N SER A 314 10.70 3.84 -16.30
CA SER A 314 10.38 3.60 -14.89
C SER A 314 11.47 4.17 -14.00
N PRO A 315 11.15 5.08 -13.06
CA PRO A 315 12.10 5.49 -12.03
C PRO A 315 12.55 4.28 -11.19
N ILE A 316 13.71 4.37 -10.58
CA ILE A 316 14.20 3.33 -9.68
C ILE A 316 13.46 3.46 -8.33
N PRO A 317 12.65 2.48 -7.92
CA PRO A 317 11.98 2.52 -6.62
C PRO A 317 13.00 2.51 -5.49
N MET A 318 12.80 3.36 -4.50
CA MET A 318 13.64 3.44 -3.30
C MET A 318 13.14 2.54 -2.19
N GLY A 319 11.88 2.12 -2.25
CA GLY A 319 11.27 1.22 -1.27
C GLY A 319 10.02 0.51 -1.79
N ALA A 320 9.33 -0.22 -0.92
CA ALA A 320 8.20 -1.09 -1.23
C ALA A 320 8.57 -2.17 -2.26
N PHE A 321 7.60 -2.71 -2.99
CA PHE A 321 7.84 -3.65 -4.09
C PHE A 321 6.94 -3.33 -5.30
N TYR A 322 6.83 -2.04 -5.59
CA TYR A 322 6.09 -1.49 -6.72
C TYR A 322 6.94 -0.48 -7.49
N THR A 323 6.55 -0.31 -8.74
CA THR A 323 6.94 0.84 -9.54
C THR A 323 5.76 1.30 -10.39
N VAL A 324 5.78 2.57 -10.78
CA VAL A 324 4.94 3.09 -11.86
C VAL A 324 5.82 3.25 -13.08
N ALA A 325 5.41 2.67 -14.19
CA ALA A 325 6.10 2.77 -15.47
C ALA A 325 5.24 3.54 -16.47
N LYS A 326 5.85 4.48 -17.20
CA LYS A 326 5.28 5.13 -18.37
C LYS A 326 5.49 4.22 -19.59
N LEU A 327 4.44 4.00 -20.36
CA LEU A 327 4.44 3.15 -21.53
C LEU A 327 4.14 3.99 -22.78
N PRO A 328 4.66 3.61 -23.99
CA PRO A 328 4.33 4.26 -25.25
C PRO A 328 2.96 3.83 -25.75
N VAL A 329 1.88 4.21 -25.02
CA VAL A 329 0.49 3.85 -25.34
C VAL A 329 -0.43 5.06 -25.20
N ASP A 330 -1.50 5.08 -25.98
CA ASP A 330 -2.54 6.11 -25.94
C ASP A 330 -3.30 6.13 -24.61
N ASP A 331 -3.56 4.92 -24.05
CA ASP A 331 -4.33 4.72 -22.83
C ASP A 331 -3.97 3.38 -22.18
N SER A 332 -3.47 3.42 -20.95
CA SER A 332 -3.03 2.23 -20.21
C SER A 332 -4.19 1.29 -19.82
N GLU A 333 -5.39 1.83 -19.65
CA GLU A 333 -6.59 1.03 -19.38
C GLU A 333 -6.94 0.17 -20.60
N LYS A 334 -6.98 0.78 -21.80
CA LYS A 334 -7.21 0.06 -23.06
C LYS A 334 -6.11 -0.96 -23.32
N PHE A 335 -4.86 -0.59 -23.10
CA PHE A 335 -3.72 -1.49 -23.28
C PHE A 335 -3.79 -2.70 -22.34
N CYS A 336 -4.06 -2.50 -21.06
CA CYS A 336 -4.17 -3.59 -20.10
C CYS A 336 -5.36 -4.54 -20.43
N ARG A 337 -6.47 -3.99 -20.89
CA ARG A 337 -7.61 -4.79 -21.36
C ARG A 337 -7.25 -5.60 -22.60
N TRP A 338 -6.67 -4.94 -23.61
CA TRP A 338 -6.26 -5.57 -24.86
C TRP A 338 -5.26 -6.72 -24.62
N CYS A 339 -4.31 -6.55 -23.70
CA CYS A 339 -3.39 -7.64 -23.31
C CYS A 339 -4.11 -8.89 -22.83
N LEU A 340 -5.27 -8.77 -22.18
CA LEU A 340 -6.02 -9.90 -21.63
C LEU A 340 -7.08 -10.45 -22.59
N GLU A 341 -7.67 -9.58 -23.42
CA GLU A 341 -8.79 -9.94 -24.32
C GLU A 341 -8.30 -10.47 -25.67
N GLU A 342 -7.27 -9.83 -26.27
CA GLU A 342 -6.92 -10.01 -27.67
C GLU A 342 -5.48 -10.51 -27.90
N PHE A 343 -4.55 -10.19 -26.97
CA PHE A 343 -3.12 -10.47 -27.14
C PHE A 343 -2.68 -11.75 -26.43
N SER A 344 -1.80 -12.50 -27.10
CA SER A 344 -0.92 -13.48 -26.47
C SER A 344 0.34 -13.67 -27.29
N TYR A 345 1.44 -13.94 -26.62
CA TYR A 345 2.71 -14.36 -27.23
C TYR A 345 3.13 -15.68 -26.60
N GLU A 346 3.30 -16.73 -27.44
CA GLU A 346 3.59 -18.11 -26.99
C GLU A 346 2.59 -18.64 -25.92
N ASN A 347 1.31 -18.30 -26.07
CA ASN A 347 0.22 -18.58 -25.12
C ASN A 347 0.43 -17.94 -23.74
N GLU A 348 1.14 -16.83 -23.67
CA GLU A 348 1.37 -16.08 -22.45
C GLU A 348 0.95 -14.61 -22.61
N THR A 349 0.46 -13.98 -21.54
CA THR A 349 0.14 -12.57 -21.49
C THR A 349 0.46 -11.96 -20.12
N VAL A 350 0.36 -10.63 -19.99
CA VAL A 350 0.62 -9.88 -18.75
C VAL A 350 -0.63 -9.17 -18.25
N MET A 351 -0.77 -9.10 -16.93
CA MET A 351 -1.78 -8.29 -16.28
C MET A 351 -1.13 -7.26 -15.38
N MET A 352 -1.32 -5.99 -15.69
CA MET A 352 -0.84 -4.84 -14.90
C MET A 352 -2.01 -4.05 -14.34
N ALA A 353 -1.76 -3.11 -13.43
CA ALA A 353 -2.80 -2.20 -12.95
C ALA A 353 -2.66 -0.84 -13.67
N PRO A 354 -3.68 -0.40 -14.45
CA PRO A 354 -3.69 0.92 -15.05
C PRO A 354 -3.50 2.00 -13.97
N ALA A 355 -2.57 2.93 -14.18
CA ALA A 355 -2.23 3.89 -13.12
C ALA A 355 -3.25 5.03 -12.98
N SER A 356 -4.10 5.27 -13.96
CA SER A 356 -5.19 6.27 -13.88
C SER A 356 -6.05 6.11 -12.62
N GLY A 357 -6.28 4.88 -12.15
CA GLY A 357 -7.04 4.60 -10.94
C GLY A 357 -6.32 4.89 -9.61
N PHE A 358 -5.07 5.34 -9.64
CA PHE A 358 -4.30 5.79 -8.47
C PHE A 358 -4.21 7.31 -8.37
N TYR A 359 -4.79 8.02 -9.34
CA TYR A 359 -4.92 9.46 -9.40
C TYR A 359 -6.37 9.88 -9.30
N THR A 360 -6.61 11.06 -8.74
CA THR A 360 -7.91 11.74 -8.80
C THR A 360 -7.88 12.90 -9.80
N THR A 361 -6.68 13.40 -10.12
CA THR A 361 -6.49 14.45 -11.12
C THR A 361 -6.84 13.92 -12.51
N PRO A 362 -7.81 14.55 -13.22
CA PRO A 362 -8.24 14.10 -14.54
C PRO A 362 -7.06 14.02 -15.54
N GLY A 363 -6.98 12.89 -16.25
CA GLY A 363 -5.94 12.66 -17.27
C GLY A 363 -4.57 12.24 -16.74
N ALA A 364 -4.32 12.34 -15.42
CA ALA A 364 -3.07 11.88 -14.84
C ALA A 364 -2.96 10.34 -14.91
N GLY A 365 -1.74 9.85 -15.13
CA GLY A 365 -1.45 8.41 -15.20
C GLY A 365 -2.02 7.68 -16.42
N ARG A 366 -2.53 8.40 -17.46
CA ARG A 366 -3.23 7.81 -18.60
C ARG A 366 -2.38 6.82 -19.40
N ASN A 367 -1.09 7.06 -19.52
CA ASN A 367 -0.13 6.17 -20.19
C ASN A 367 0.80 5.46 -19.20
N GLN A 368 0.39 5.33 -17.95
CA GLN A 368 1.18 4.72 -16.90
C GLN A 368 0.51 3.45 -16.37
N VAL A 369 1.32 2.52 -15.90
CA VAL A 369 0.86 1.30 -15.20
C VAL A 369 1.61 1.13 -13.89
N ARG A 370 0.92 0.62 -12.85
CA ARG A 370 1.61 0.12 -11.67
C ARG A 370 1.98 -1.34 -11.87
N ILE A 371 3.23 -1.67 -11.56
CA ILE A 371 3.78 -3.02 -11.61
C ILE A 371 4.27 -3.39 -10.21
N ALA A 372 3.89 -4.58 -9.73
CA ALA A 372 4.41 -5.19 -8.51
C ALA A 372 5.48 -6.23 -8.89
N TYR A 373 6.66 -6.16 -8.28
CA TYR A 373 7.72 -7.14 -8.53
C TYR A 373 7.71 -8.29 -7.52
N VAL A 374 6.55 -8.96 -7.44
CA VAL A 374 6.30 -10.09 -6.55
C VAL A 374 6.52 -11.46 -7.20
N LEU A 375 6.64 -11.52 -8.53
CA LEU A 375 6.96 -12.76 -9.24
C LEU A 375 8.43 -13.13 -9.03
N ASN A 376 8.74 -14.45 -9.08
CA ASN A 376 10.12 -14.91 -9.16
C ASN A 376 10.82 -14.36 -10.41
N LYS A 377 12.16 -14.35 -10.40
CA LYS A 377 12.96 -13.70 -11.46
C LYS A 377 12.76 -14.34 -12.86
N ASP A 378 12.50 -15.64 -12.95
CA ASP A 378 12.33 -16.31 -14.23
C ASP A 378 10.97 -15.97 -14.88
N ASP A 379 9.89 -16.01 -14.10
CA ASP A 379 8.58 -15.55 -14.56
C ASP A 379 8.60 -14.04 -14.87
N MET A 380 9.36 -13.25 -14.11
CA MET A 380 9.49 -11.81 -14.38
C MET A 380 10.22 -11.54 -15.70
N ARG A 381 11.31 -12.26 -16.02
CA ARG A 381 12.00 -12.14 -17.32
C ARG A 381 11.09 -12.49 -18.47
N LYS A 382 10.28 -13.57 -18.34
CA LYS A 382 9.27 -13.94 -19.35
C LYS A 382 8.20 -12.87 -19.49
N ALA A 383 7.66 -12.38 -18.38
CA ALA A 383 6.67 -11.29 -18.38
C ALA A 383 7.19 -10.04 -19.11
N LEU A 384 8.48 -9.68 -18.93
CA LEU A 384 9.11 -8.56 -19.63
C LEU A 384 9.22 -8.78 -21.15
N ILE A 385 9.52 -10.01 -21.57
CA ILE A 385 9.53 -10.39 -23.02
C ILE A 385 8.12 -10.25 -23.58
N VAL A 386 7.11 -10.80 -22.89
CA VAL A 386 5.71 -10.74 -23.29
C VAL A 386 5.23 -9.28 -23.34
N LEU A 387 5.58 -8.45 -22.34
CA LEU A 387 5.23 -7.02 -22.31
C LEU A 387 5.84 -6.28 -23.51
N ARG A 388 7.12 -6.53 -23.84
CA ARG A 388 7.74 -5.93 -25.02
C ARG A 388 7.00 -6.30 -26.29
N LYS A 389 6.63 -7.59 -26.46
CA LYS A 389 5.86 -8.06 -27.62
C LYS A 389 4.45 -7.45 -27.67
N ALA A 390 3.81 -7.28 -26.53
CA ALA A 390 2.53 -6.59 -26.44
C ALA A 390 2.65 -5.13 -26.91
N LEU A 391 3.66 -4.39 -26.46
CA LEU A 391 3.89 -3.00 -26.87
C LEU A 391 4.25 -2.89 -28.37
N GLU A 392 4.97 -3.86 -28.92
CA GLU A 392 5.27 -3.90 -30.38
C GLU A 392 4.02 -4.07 -31.25
N GLN A 393 2.98 -4.77 -30.75
CA GLN A 393 1.78 -5.15 -31.49
C GLN A 393 0.53 -4.34 -31.15
N TYR A 394 0.58 -3.54 -30.08
CA TYR A 394 -0.60 -2.79 -29.62
C TYR A 394 -1.02 -1.72 -30.65
N PRO A 395 -2.31 -1.76 -31.11
CA PRO A 395 -2.79 -0.80 -32.14
C PRO A 395 -2.76 0.67 -31.70
N GLY A 396 -2.85 0.93 -30.39
CA GLY A 396 -2.81 2.28 -29.80
C GLY A 396 -1.43 2.69 -29.31
N ARG A 397 -0.35 2.13 -29.90
CA ARG A 397 1.01 2.55 -29.58
C ARG A 397 1.22 4.02 -29.98
N ALA A 398 1.69 4.84 -29.03
CA ALA A 398 2.12 6.18 -29.31
C ALA A 398 3.50 6.13 -30.00
N GLU A 399 3.69 6.96 -31.03
CA GLU A 399 5.02 7.19 -31.61
C GLU A 399 5.89 7.91 -30.56
N ASP A 400 7.19 7.59 -30.53
CA ASP A 400 8.14 8.28 -29.67
C ASP A 400 8.26 9.73 -30.19
N ASP A 401 7.80 10.73 -29.39
CA ASP A 401 8.06 12.16 -29.62
C ASP A 401 9.50 12.51 -29.25
#